data_252b3a82c9f5fa37a56d39d5c81d05a6
#
_entry.id   252b3a82c9f5fa37a56d39d5c81d05a6
#
_cell.length_a   1.000
_cell.length_b   1.000
_cell.length_c   1.000
_cell.angle_alpha   90.00
_cell.angle_beta   90.00
_cell.angle_gamma   90.00
#
_symmetry.space_group_name_H-M   'P 1'
#
loop_
_entity.id
_entity.type
_entity.pdbx_description
1 polymer ?
#
loop_
_entity_poly.entity_id
_entity_poly.type
_entity_poly.pdbx_seq_one_letter_code
_entity_poly.pdbx_strand_id
1 'polypeptide(L)'
;MLAIVVGVGLAILLIAIGSVALWGYSYANNQVHSQLAAQKIVFPPKSAFTPAAMAASHGEVTPAMIPYLEKYAGQELTNGAQAKAYADHFIAIHLNEIGHGQTYAQLSTAARSLPTGSTAYKNAEATVQTIFQGTTLRSMLLEAYGFWQIGQFALIGSIIAYIAAFLLLVILVPMGLWHMRETADDTLLFVEEDTKKVAAAV
;
A
#
# COMPACT_ATOMS: atom_id res chain seq x y z
N MET A 1 13.07 38.36 -7.87
CA MET A 1 13.00 38.18 -6.40
C MET A 1 11.79 37.37 -5.96
N LEU A 2 10.54 37.82 -6.18
CA LEU A 2 9.32 37.14 -5.72
C LEU A 2 9.25 35.67 -6.16
N ALA A 3 9.50 35.35 -7.42
CA ALA A 3 9.46 34.00 -7.96
C ALA A 3 10.45 33.03 -7.27
N ILE A 4 11.64 33.50 -6.91
CA ILE A 4 12.64 32.70 -6.19
C ILE A 4 12.17 32.40 -4.75
N VAL A 5 11.65 33.42 -4.05
CA VAL A 5 11.15 33.29 -2.69
C VAL A 5 9.96 32.30 -2.65
N VAL A 6 9.03 32.44 -3.60
CA VAL A 6 7.89 31.51 -3.76
C VAL A 6 8.38 30.11 -4.11
N GLY A 7 9.33 29.95 -5.01
CA GLY A 7 9.89 28.65 -5.40
C GLY A 7 10.57 27.94 -4.24
N VAL A 8 11.40 28.65 -3.46
CA VAL A 8 12.05 28.10 -2.26
C VAL A 8 11.02 27.75 -1.18
N GLY A 9 10.05 28.64 -0.92
CA GLY A 9 8.97 28.38 0.04
C GLY A 9 8.14 27.15 -0.33
N LEU A 10 7.82 26.98 -1.62
CA LEU A 10 7.11 25.80 -2.12
C LEU A 10 7.95 24.53 -1.99
N ALA A 11 9.26 24.59 -2.26
CA ALA A 11 10.14 23.45 -2.09
C ALA A 11 10.23 22.99 -0.62
N ILE A 12 10.34 23.94 0.32
CA ILE A 12 10.32 23.63 1.75
C ILE A 12 9.00 22.96 2.17
N LEU A 13 7.87 23.49 1.68
CA LEU A 13 6.55 22.89 1.92
C LEU A 13 6.45 21.46 1.40
N LEU A 14 6.93 21.22 0.17
CA LEU A 14 6.95 19.88 -0.43
C LEU A 14 7.85 18.91 0.33
N ILE A 15 9.00 19.35 0.83
CA ILE A 15 9.87 18.54 1.68
C ILE A 15 9.15 18.18 2.99
N ALA A 16 8.45 19.12 3.61
CA ALA A 16 7.70 18.88 4.84
C ALA A 16 6.57 17.86 4.61
N ILE A 17 5.77 18.04 3.55
CA ILE A 17 4.69 17.11 3.17
C ILE A 17 5.27 15.73 2.84
N GLY A 18 6.36 15.65 2.07
CA GLY A 18 7.03 14.40 1.74
C GLY A 18 7.53 13.67 2.99
N SER A 19 8.06 14.40 3.97
CA SER A 19 8.56 13.83 5.23
C SER A 19 7.43 13.27 6.09
N VAL A 20 6.30 13.97 6.19
CA VAL A 20 5.10 13.48 6.90
C VAL A 20 4.53 12.23 6.21
N ALA A 21 4.47 12.23 4.88
CA ALA A 21 4.00 11.07 4.12
C ALA A 21 4.94 9.86 4.29
N LEU A 22 6.26 10.06 4.29
CA LEU A 22 7.24 9.00 4.54
C LEU A 22 7.14 8.43 5.96
N TRP A 23 6.92 9.29 6.95
CA TRP A 23 6.64 8.85 8.32
C TRP A 23 5.35 8.01 8.37
N GLY A 24 4.27 8.45 7.70
CA GLY A 24 3.01 7.72 7.61
C GLY A 24 3.17 6.33 6.97
N TYR A 25 3.94 6.23 5.89
CA TYR A 25 4.34 4.94 5.30
C TYR A 25 5.04 4.03 6.30
N SER A 26 6.09 4.56 6.97
CA SER A 26 6.87 3.77 7.93
C SER A 26 6.01 3.29 9.10
N TYR A 27 5.14 4.14 9.61
CA TYR A 27 4.20 3.79 10.67
C TYR A 27 3.24 2.68 10.23
N ALA A 28 2.56 2.85 9.09
CA ALA A 28 1.61 1.85 8.58
C ALA A 28 2.30 0.49 8.31
N ASN A 29 3.47 0.52 7.67
CA ASN A 29 4.21 -0.69 7.37
C ASN A 29 4.66 -1.44 8.64
N ASN A 30 5.18 -0.72 9.64
CA ASN A 30 5.63 -1.31 10.90
C ASN A 30 4.46 -1.87 11.72
N GLN A 31 3.31 -1.18 11.76
CA GLN A 31 2.11 -1.67 12.43
C GLN A 31 1.59 -2.96 11.78
N VAL A 32 1.45 -2.98 10.47
CA VAL A 32 1.02 -4.18 9.74
C VAL A 32 2.01 -5.33 9.96
N HIS A 33 3.31 -5.06 9.83
CA HIS A 33 4.35 -6.07 10.04
C HIS A 33 4.26 -6.68 11.44
N SER A 34 4.24 -5.87 12.48
CA SER A 34 4.24 -6.36 13.87
C SER A 34 2.99 -7.16 14.22
N GLN A 35 1.81 -6.70 13.75
CA GLN A 35 0.55 -7.38 14.01
C GLN A 35 0.44 -8.72 13.27
N LEU A 36 0.87 -8.78 12.01
CA LEU A 36 0.83 -10.00 11.21
C LEU A 36 1.87 -11.01 11.69
N ALA A 37 3.11 -10.60 11.96
CA ALA A 37 4.14 -11.47 12.51
C ALA A 37 3.73 -12.10 13.86
N ALA A 38 3.01 -11.34 14.71
CA ALA A 38 2.49 -11.87 15.98
C ALA A 38 1.51 -13.04 15.80
N GLN A 39 0.85 -13.16 14.64
CA GLN A 39 -0.06 -14.26 14.32
C GLN A 39 0.68 -15.57 13.98
N LYS A 40 1.98 -15.51 13.63
CA LYS A 40 2.83 -16.65 13.26
C LYS A 40 2.22 -17.52 12.16
N ILE A 41 1.50 -16.91 11.22
CA ILE A 41 0.94 -17.60 10.05
C ILE A 41 2.09 -17.85 9.08
N VAL A 42 2.25 -19.10 8.66
CA VAL A 42 3.27 -19.51 7.69
C VAL A 42 2.59 -20.06 6.44
N PHE A 43 3.06 -19.66 5.26
CA PHE A 43 2.59 -20.20 3.99
C PHE A 43 2.99 -21.67 3.86
N PRO A 44 2.20 -22.50 3.16
CA PRO A 44 2.56 -23.88 2.88
C PRO A 44 3.98 -23.97 2.29
N PRO A 45 4.77 -25.01 2.67
CA PRO A 45 6.12 -25.18 2.14
C PRO A 45 6.08 -25.50 0.65
N LYS A 46 7.17 -25.24 -0.08
CA LYS A 46 7.23 -25.48 -1.50
C LYS A 46 6.88 -26.92 -1.90
N SER A 47 7.21 -27.90 -1.07
CA SER A 47 6.85 -29.30 -1.27
C SER A 47 5.34 -29.56 -1.29
N ALA A 48 4.52 -28.71 -0.64
CA ALA A 48 3.07 -28.84 -0.62
C ALA A 48 2.42 -28.54 -1.99
N PHE A 49 3.12 -27.82 -2.87
CA PHE A 49 2.62 -27.45 -4.19
C PHE A 49 2.96 -28.48 -5.28
N THR A 50 3.46 -29.66 -4.93
CA THR A 50 3.67 -30.74 -5.88
C THR A 50 2.36 -31.52 -6.13
N PRO A 51 2.13 -32.08 -7.34
CA PRO A 51 0.91 -32.83 -7.64
C PRO A 51 0.64 -33.95 -6.65
N ALA A 52 1.66 -34.68 -6.21
CA ALA A 52 1.52 -35.77 -5.23
C ALA A 52 1.12 -35.25 -3.85
N ALA A 53 1.71 -34.15 -3.38
CA ALA A 53 1.38 -33.56 -2.08
C ALA A 53 -0.04 -32.95 -2.08
N MET A 54 -0.44 -32.28 -3.16
CA MET A 54 -1.79 -31.75 -3.30
C MET A 54 -2.84 -32.88 -3.30
N ALA A 55 -2.60 -33.98 -4.01
CA ALA A 55 -3.49 -35.13 -3.97
C ALA A 55 -3.62 -35.75 -2.58
N ALA A 56 -2.54 -35.72 -1.78
CA ALA A 56 -2.51 -36.24 -0.42
C ALA A 56 -3.06 -35.25 0.63
N SER A 57 -3.19 -33.97 0.29
CA SER A 57 -3.59 -32.91 1.25
C SER A 57 -5.10 -32.85 1.52
N HIS A 58 -5.90 -33.68 0.85
CA HIS A 58 -7.37 -33.66 0.96
C HIS A 58 -8.00 -32.27 0.75
N GLY A 59 -7.43 -31.47 -0.17
CA GLY A 59 -7.93 -30.13 -0.49
C GLY A 59 -7.28 -28.99 0.29
N GLU A 60 -6.35 -29.26 1.21
CA GLU A 60 -5.64 -28.21 1.96
C GLU A 60 -4.81 -27.30 1.03
N VAL A 61 -4.19 -27.88 0.00
CA VAL A 61 -3.54 -27.12 -1.07
C VAL A 61 -4.07 -27.58 -2.42
N THR A 62 -4.58 -26.63 -3.20
CA THR A 62 -5.18 -26.92 -4.51
C THR A 62 -4.39 -26.26 -5.64
N PRO A 63 -4.50 -26.76 -6.89
CA PRO A 63 -3.84 -26.13 -8.05
C PRO A 63 -4.19 -24.66 -8.24
N ALA A 64 -5.40 -24.24 -7.85
CA ALA A 64 -5.86 -22.85 -7.95
C ALA A 64 -5.06 -21.89 -7.05
N MET A 65 -4.39 -22.41 -6.01
CA MET A 65 -3.59 -21.61 -5.07
C MET A 65 -2.17 -21.32 -5.59
N ILE A 66 -1.62 -22.18 -6.46
CA ILE A 66 -0.21 -22.14 -6.92
C ILE A 66 0.19 -20.75 -7.44
N PRO A 67 -0.53 -20.11 -8.39
CA PRO A 67 -0.09 -18.84 -8.98
C PRO A 67 0.08 -17.71 -7.98
N TYR A 68 -0.57 -17.82 -6.83
CA TYR A 68 -0.66 -16.75 -5.84
C TYR A 68 0.17 -17.02 -4.59
N LEU A 69 0.29 -18.28 -4.16
CA LEU A 69 0.89 -18.65 -2.88
C LEU A 69 2.30 -19.23 -3.02
N GLU A 70 2.63 -19.93 -4.11
CA GLU A 70 3.94 -20.62 -4.26
C GLU A 70 5.12 -19.65 -4.11
N LYS A 71 4.99 -18.41 -4.57
CA LYS A 71 6.03 -17.38 -4.42
C LYS A 71 6.33 -17.00 -2.96
N TYR A 72 5.42 -17.29 -2.05
CA TYR A 72 5.57 -17.07 -0.62
C TYR A 72 5.82 -18.37 0.17
N ALA A 73 6.03 -19.48 -0.53
CA ALA A 73 6.16 -20.80 0.10
C ALA A 73 7.15 -20.82 1.26
N GLY A 74 6.72 -21.29 2.42
CA GLY A 74 7.50 -21.38 3.65
C GLY A 74 7.82 -20.05 4.33
N GLN A 75 7.36 -18.92 3.80
CA GLN A 75 7.55 -17.62 4.42
C GLN A 75 6.50 -17.38 5.51
N GLU A 76 6.88 -16.62 6.52
CA GLU A 76 5.95 -16.07 7.49
C GLU A 76 5.16 -14.92 6.87
N LEU A 77 3.87 -14.81 7.20
CA LEU A 77 2.98 -13.77 6.73
C LEU A 77 3.21 -12.49 7.55
N THR A 78 3.88 -11.49 6.96
CA THR A 78 4.37 -10.31 7.66
C THR A 78 4.04 -8.98 6.99
N ASN A 79 3.44 -8.99 5.81
CA ASN A 79 3.10 -7.75 5.09
C ASN A 79 1.73 -7.84 4.40
N GLY A 80 1.20 -6.67 3.99
CA GLY A 80 -0.13 -6.59 3.41
C GLY A 80 -0.30 -7.35 2.10
N ALA A 81 0.73 -7.43 1.24
CA ALA A 81 0.65 -8.19 -0.01
C ALA A 81 0.49 -9.69 0.26
N GLN A 82 1.22 -10.21 1.25
CA GLN A 82 1.07 -11.58 1.72
C GLN A 82 -0.31 -11.81 2.38
N ALA A 83 -0.78 -10.86 3.19
CA ALA A 83 -2.09 -10.93 3.82
C ALA A 83 -3.22 -11.03 2.79
N LYS A 84 -3.18 -10.21 1.73
CA LYS A 84 -4.13 -10.30 0.63
C LYS A 84 -4.06 -11.65 -0.09
N ALA A 85 -2.86 -12.12 -0.43
CA ALA A 85 -2.69 -13.40 -1.12
C ALA A 85 -3.25 -14.55 -0.29
N TYR A 86 -2.97 -14.59 1.02
CA TYR A 86 -3.48 -15.62 1.93
C TYR A 86 -5.00 -15.53 2.10
N ALA A 87 -5.54 -14.33 2.26
CA ALA A 87 -6.98 -14.12 2.42
C ALA A 87 -7.78 -14.53 1.19
N ASP A 88 -7.33 -14.17 -0.01
CA ASP A 88 -8.08 -14.37 -1.24
C ASP A 88 -7.83 -15.74 -1.90
N HIS A 89 -6.66 -16.34 -1.68
CA HIS A 89 -6.26 -17.55 -2.40
C HIS A 89 -5.98 -18.76 -1.49
N PHE A 90 -5.97 -18.57 -0.18
CA PHE A 90 -5.96 -19.69 0.79
C PHE A 90 -7.29 -19.76 1.52
N ILE A 91 -7.62 -18.76 2.33
CA ILE A 91 -8.84 -18.80 3.16
C ILE A 91 -10.10 -18.82 2.30
N ALA A 92 -10.20 -17.96 1.28
CA ALA A 92 -11.42 -17.89 0.45
C ALA A 92 -11.72 -19.21 -0.26
N ILE A 93 -10.69 -19.94 -0.73
CA ILE A 93 -10.86 -21.24 -1.39
C ILE A 93 -11.39 -22.27 -0.38
N HIS A 94 -10.80 -22.37 0.81
CA HIS A 94 -11.27 -23.27 1.86
C HIS A 94 -12.70 -22.97 2.32
N LEU A 95 -13.02 -21.68 2.50
CA LEU A 95 -14.38 -21.28 2.88
C LEU A 95 -15.41 -21.65 1.81
N ASN A 96 -15.04 -21.51 0.53
CA ASN A 96 -15.91 -21.92 -0.56
C ASN A 96 -16.14 -23.43 -0.59
N GLU A 97 -15.12 -24.23 -0.33
CA GLU A 97 -15.21 -25.70 -0.24
C GLU A 97 -16.06 -26.12 0.96
N ILE A 98 -15.74 -25.64 2.17
CA ILE A 98 -16.45 -25.95 3.42
C ILE A 98 -17.93 -25.51 3.34
N GLY A 99 -18.18 -24.34 2.79
CA GLY A 99 -19.51 -23.76 2.65
C GLY A 99 -20.28 -24.23 1.42
N HIS A 100 -19.69 -25.07 0.55
CA HIS A 100 -20.27 -25.50 -0.74
C HIS A 100 -20.76 -24.31 -1.57
N GLY A 101 -19.98 -23.23 -1.62
CA GLY A 101 -20.32 -21.98 -2.31
C GLY A 101 -21.34 -21.09 -1.58
N GLN A 102 -21.80 -21.50 -0.41
CA GLN A 102 -22.77 -20.74 0.39
C GLN A 102 -22.07 -19.74 1.32
N THR A 103 -22.72 -18.61 1.54
CA THR A 103 -22.28 -17.59 2.49
C THR A 103 -22.67 -17.95 3.92
N TYR A 104 -22.03 -17.30 4.90
CA TYR A 104 -22.42 -17.38 6.31
C TYR A 104 -23.93 -17.14 6.52
N ALA A 105 -24.51 -16.13 5.87
CA ALA A 105 -25.92 -15.80 6.03
C ALA A 105 -26.85 -16.94 5.52
N GLN A 106 -26.51 -17.55 4.39
CA GLN A 106 -27.26 -18.67 3.81
C GLN A 106 -27.18 -19.91 4.69
N LEU A 107 -25.95 -20.29 5.11
CA LEU A 107 -25.74 -21.43 6.00
C LEU A 107 -26.41 -21.25 7.36
N SER A 108 -26.30 -20.06 7.95
CA SER A 108 -26.95 -19.73 9.22
C SER A 108 -28.48 -19.79 9.12
N THR A 109 -29.04 -19.36 8.01
CA THR A 109 -30.50 -19.47 7.76
C THR A 109 -30.91 -20.92 7.60
N ALA A 110 -30.16 -21.71 6.84
CA ALA A 110 -30.43 -23.14 6.66
C ALA A 110 -30.33 -23.92 8.00
N ALA A 111 -29.30 -23.64 8.81
CA ALA A 111 -29.14 -24.27 10.11
C ALA A 111 -30.34 -24.02 11.04
N ARG A 112 -30.83 -22.79 11.10
CA ARG A 112 -32.00 -22.41 11.93
C ARG A 112 -33.31 -23.10 11.50
N SER A 113 -33.42 -23.60 10.29
CA SER A 113 -34.59 -24.33 9.82
C SER A 113 -34.62 -25.80 10.29
N LEU A 114 -33.52 -26.31 10.83
CA LEU A 114 -33.39 -27.69 11.32
C LEU A 114 -33.94 -27.83 12.74
N PRO A 115 -34.47 -29.02 13.13
CA PRO A 115 -34.91 -29.29 14.50
C PRO A 115 -33.78 -29.11 15.51
N THR A 116 -33.96 -28.15 16.43
CA THR A 116 -32.99 -27.85 17.49
C THR A 116 -32.57 -29.11 18.25
N GLY A 117 -31.26 -29.31 18.46
CA GLY A 117 -30.70 -30.45 19.15
C GLY A 117 -30.50 -31.70 18.31
N SER A 118 -31.02 -31.75 17.07
CA SER A 118 -30.77 -32.87 16.14
C SER A 118 -29.27 -32.92 15.74
N THR A 119 -28.81 -34.08 15.30
CA THR A 119 -27.44 -34.24 14.76
C THR A 119 -27.23 -33.36 13.55
N ALA A 120 -28.24 -33.22 12.68
CA ALA A 120 -28.20 -32.35 11.52
C ALA A 120 -28.00 -30.86 11.91
N TYR A 121 -28.76 -30.40 12.93
CA TYR A 121 -28.60 -29.06 13.49
C TYR A 121 -27.18 -28.82 14.02
N LYS A 122 -26.65 -29.74 14.83
CA LYS A 122 -25.30 -29.64 15.41
C LYS A 122 -24.22 -29.56 14.34
N ASN A 123 -24.32 -30.39 13.29
CA ASN A 123 -23.38 -30.37 12.19
C ASN A 123 -23.45 -29.05 11.38
N ALA A 124 -24.66 -28.56 11.11
CA ALA A 124 -24.88 -27.30 10.43
C ALA A 124 -24.30 -26.12 11.25
N GLU A 125 -24.54 -26.07 12.55
CA GLU A 125 -23.99 -25.04 13.45
C GLU A 125 -22.46 -25.09 13.49
N ALA A 126 -21.84 -26.27 13.49
CA ALA A 126 -20.37 -26.41 13.43
C ALA A 126 -19.83 -25.80 12.10
N THR A 127 -20.51 -26.08 10.98
CA THR A 127 -20.15 -25.48 9.69
C THR A 127 -20.31 -23.95 9.69
N VAL A 128 -21.43 -23.44 10.20
CA VAL A 128 -21.70 -22.00 10.37
C VAL A 128 -20.61 -21.33 11.19
N GLN A 129 -20.19 -21.95 12.30
CA GLN A 129 -19.13 -21.43 13.16
C GLN A 129 -17.77 -21.39 12.44
N THR A 130 -17.43 -22.45 11.70
CA THR A 130 -16.19 -22.48 10.90
C THR A 130 -16.18 -21.39 9.84
N ILE A 131 -17.28 -21.23 9.10
CA ILE A 131 -17.41 -20.19 8.08
C ILE A 131 -17.35 -18.79 8.71
N PHE A 132 -17.96 -18.58 9.87
CA PHE A 132 -17.87 -17.30 10.59
C PHE A 132 -16.43 -16.98 10.99
N GLN A 133 -15.72 -17.93 11.60
CA GLN A 133 -14.32 -17.74 12.02
C GLN A 133 -13.40 -17.46 10.82
N GLY A 134 -13.53 -18.26 9.76
CA GLY A 134 -12.70 -18.08 8.56
C GLY A 134 -13.00 -16.79 7.82
N THR A 135 -14.27 -16.37 7.72
CA THR A 135 -14.66 -15.09 7.13
C THR A 135 -14.12 -13.92 7.95
N THR A 136 -14.17 -14.01 9.28
CA THR A 136 -13.62 -12.99 10.17
C THR A 136 -12.10 -12.89 10.00
N LEU A 137 -11.37 -14.00 10.00
CA LEU A 137 -9.92 -14.01 9.77
C LEU A 137 -9.58 -13.42 8.40
N ARG A 138 -10.31 -13.81 7.36
CA ARG A 138 -10.15 -13.25 6.02
C ARG A 138 -10.35 -11.73 6.01
N SER A 139 -11.37 -11.23 6.68
CA SER A 139 -11.66 -9.79 6.77
C SER A 139 -10.54 -9.03 7.48
N MET A 140 -10.02 -9.55 8.59
CA MET A 140 -8.89 -8.94 9.31
C MET A 140 -7.61 -8.87 8.46
N LEU A 141 -7.32 -9.90 7.67
CA LEU A 141 -6.17 -9.90 6.75
C LEU A 141 -6.35 -8.89 5.62
N LEU A 142 -7.57 -8.75 5.08
CA LEU A 142 -7.88 -7.75 4.05
C LEU A 142 -7.85 -6.32 4.61
N GLU A 143 -8.23 -6.12 5.87
CA GLU A 143 -8.07 -4.84 6.56
C GLU A 143 -6.59 -4.48 6.74
N ALA A 144 -5.76 -5.44 7.17
CA ALA A 144 -4.31 -5.26 7.25
C ALA A 144 -3.70 -4.92 5.88
N TYR A 145 -4.16 -5.56 4.79
CA TYR A 145 -3.78 -5.20 3.43
C TYR A 145 -4.21 -3.77 3.09
N GLY A 146 -5.45 -3.39 3.39
CA GLY A 146 -5.96 -2.03 3.13
C GLY A 146 -5.12 -0.96 3.82
N PHE A 147 -4.81 -1.16 5.10
CA PHE A 147 -3.96 -0.24 5.86
C PHE A 147 -2.52 -0.16 5.30
N TRP A 148 -1.94 -1.30 4.94
CA TRP A 148 -0.64 -1.38 4.26
C TRP A 148 -0.67 -0.63 2.92
N GLN A 149 -1.73 -0.78 2.13
CA GLN A 149 -1.89 -0.12 0.82
C GLN A 149 -1.95 1.40 0.95
N ILE A 150 -2.61 1.93 1.99
CA ILE A 150 -2.59 3.37 2.31
C ILE A 150 -1.15 3.83 2.57
N GLY A 151 -0.37 3.05 3.30
CA GLY A 151 1.06 3.30 3.48
C GLY A 151 1.82 3.36 2.15
N GLN A 152 1.57 2.43 1.21
CA GLN A 152 2.21 2.45 -0.11
C GLN A 152 1.87 3.73 -0.91
N PHE A 153 0.64 4.20 -0.84
CA PHE A 153 0.27 5.48 -1.46
C PHE A 153 0.99 6.67 -0.81
N ALA A 154 1.16 6.66 0.51
CA ALA A 154 1.94 7.68 1.21
C ALA A 154 3.42 7.66 0.77
N LEU A 155 4.03 6.49 0.57
CA LEU A 155 5.38 6.37 0.03
C LEU A 155 5.50 6.98 -1.37
N ILE A 156 4.58 6.63 -2.27
CA ILE A 156 4.56 7.19 -3.64
C ILE A 156 4.42 8.71 -3.59
N GLY A 157 3.49 9.22 -2.78
CA GLY A 157 3.30 10.67 -2.58
C GLY A 157 4.55 11.37 -2.03
N SER A 158 5.25 10.74 -1.09
CA SER A 158 6.52 11.22 -0.55
C SER A 158 7.60 11.34 -1.63
N ILE A 159 7.77 10.30 -2.45
CA ILE A 159 8.75 10.30 -3.55
C ILE A 159 8.43 11.41 -4.55
N ILE A 160 7.16 11.56 -4.95
CA ILE A 160 6.73 12.63 -5.87
C ILE A 160 7.03 14.01 -5.27
N ALA A 161 6.72 14.22 -3.99
CA ALA A 161 6.97 15.50 -3.31
C ALA A 161 8.47 15.84 -3.26
N TYR A 162 9.34 14.87 -2.95
CA TYR A 162 10.79 15.10 -2.95
C TYR A 162 11.35 15.37 -4.35
N ILE A 163 10.89 14.64 -5.37
CA ILE A 163 11.30 14.91 -6.75
C ILE A 163 10.87 16.32 -7.17
N ALA A 164 9.64 16.74 -6.88
CA ALA A 164 9.15 18.07 -7.20
C ALA A 164 9.94 19.16 -6.46
N ALA A 165 10.24 18.97 -5.17
CA ALA A 165 11.07 19.89 -4.39
C ALA A 165 12.49 20.00 -4.97
N PHE A 166 13.09 18.87 -5.34
CA PHE A 166 14.40 18.84 -5.97
C PHE A 166 14.43 19.61 -7.30
N LEU A 167 13.45 19.39 -8.16
CA LEU A 167 13.34 20.11 -9.44
C LEU A 167 13.15 21.61 -9.25
N LEU A 168 12.35 22.03 -8.27
CA LEU A 168 12.19 23.44 -7.92
C LEU A 168 13.52 24.06 -7.49
N LEU A 169 14.28 23.41 -6.62
CA LEU A 169 15.54 23.93 -6.09
C LEU A 169 16.66 23.93 -7.12
N VAL A 170 16.77 22.88 -7.93
CA VAL A 170 17.92 22.70 -8.85
C VAL A 170 17.70 23.36 -10.22
N ILE A 171 16.46 23.52 -10.66
CA ILE A 171 16.14 24.10 -11.98
C ILE A 171 15.60 25.52 -11.85
N LEU A 172 14.48 25.71 -11.13
CA LEU A 172 13.79 27.00 -11.12
C LEU A 172 14.54 28.09 -10.34
N VAL A 173 15.17 27.74 -9.21
CA VAL A 173 15.90 28.73 -8.40
C VAL A 173 17.15 29.24 -9.15
N PRO A 174 18.05 28.41 -9.69
CA PRO A 174 19.18 28.88 -10.47
C PRO A 174 18.78 29.67 -11.73
N MET A 175 17.75 29.23 -12.45
CA MET A 175 17.23 29.93 -13.63
C MET A 175 16.69 31.31 -13.27
N GLY A 176 16.00 31.45 -12.15
CA GLY A 176 15.55 32.74 -11.63
C GLY A 176 16.69 33.65 -11.21
N LEU A 177 17.74 33.12 -10.59
CA LEU A 177 18.96 33.85 -10.23
C LEU A 177 19.72 34.33 -11.46
N TRP A 178 19.82 33.50 -12.49
CA TRP A 178 20.47 33.89 -13.75
C TRP A 178 19.71 35.02 -14.44
N HIS A 179 18.41 34.90 -14.61
CA HIS A 179 17.58 35.96 -15.20
C HIS A 179 17.67 37.29 -14.45
N MET A 180 17.79 37.25 -13.13
CA MET A 180 18.01 38.48 -12.34
C MET A 180 19.36 39.15 -12.60
N ARG A 181 20.42 38.36 -12.86
CA ARG A 181 21.73 38.92 -13.23
C ARG A 181 21.71 39.59 -14.57
N GLU A 182 21.11 38.97 -15.60
CA GLU A 182 20.97 39.56 -16.92
C GLU A 182 20.21 40.91 -16.88
N THR A 183 19.07 40.97 -16.17
CA THR A 183 18.31 42.22 -16.03
C THR A 183 19.03 43.30 -15.24
N ALA A 184 19.89 42.92 -14.29
CA ALA A 184 20.72 43.90 -13.57
C ALA A 184 21.84 44.46 -14.44
N ASP A 185 22.47 43.62 -15.27
CA ASP A 185 23.54 44.04 -16.19
C ASP A 185 22.97 44.96 -17.29
N ASP A 186 21.80 44.66 -17.85
CA ASP A 186 21.10 45.53 -18.83
C ASP A 186 20.80 46.92 -18.25
N THR A 187 20.29 46.97 -17.00
CA THR A 187 19.99 48.25 -16.35
C THR A 187 21.24 49.12 -16.12
N LEU A 188 22.37 48.50 -15.78
CA LEU A 188 23.64 49.23 -15.64
C LEU A 188 24.14 49.79 -16.97
N LEU A 189 24.02 49.05 -18.08
CA LEU A 189 24.38 49.51 -19.42
C LEU A 189 23.54 50.70 -19.87
N PHE A 190 22.23 50.68 -19.62
CA PHE A 190 21.36 51.83 -19.94
C PHE A 190 21.71 53.08 -19.14
N VAL A 191 22.03 52.96 -17.84
CA VAL A 191 22.45 54.09 -16.99
C VAL A 191 23.79 54.67 -17.46
N GLU A 192 24.74 53.82 -17.85
CA GLU A 192 26.05 54.27 -18.36
C GLU A 192 25.92 54.97 -19.68
N GLU A 193 25.06 54.52 -20.60
CA GLU A 193 24.80 55.17 -21.90
C GLU A 193 24.15 56.56 -21.74
N ASP A 194 23.17 56.66 -20.81
CA ASP A 194 22.51 57.94 -20.51
C ASP A 194 23.49 58.95 -19.88
N THR A 195 24.36 58.51 -18.97
CA THR A 195 25.37 59.36 -18.36
C THR A 195 26.41 59.85 -19.37
N LYS A 196 26.82 59.02 -20.34
CA LYS A 196 27.69 59.41 -21.44
C LYS A 196 27.04 60.45 -22.40
N LYS A 197 25.74 60.26 -22.71
CA LYS A 197 25.00 61.24 -23.55
C LYS A 197 24.85 62.60 -22.88
N VAL A 198 24.60 62.64 -21.57
CA VAL A 198 24.53 63.90 -20.81
C VAL A 198 25.89 64.59 -20.75
N ALA A 199 26.97 63.83 -20.51
CA ALA A 199 28.33 64.41 -20.49
C ALA A 199 28.83 64.93 -21.83
N ALA A 200 28.32 64.37 -22.93
CA ALA A 200 28.66 64.87 -24.31
C ALA A 200 27.83 66.08 -24.75
N ALA A 201 26.78 66.45 -24.02
CA ALA A 201 25.88 67.58 -24.36
C ALA A 201 26.21 68.85 -23.59
N VAL A 202 27.23 68.87 -22.71
CA VAL A 202 27.78 69.97 -21.93
C VAL A 202 29.14 70.35 -22.51
#